data_6175898c37ae0bef32af34121df77a31
#
_entry.id   6175898c37ae0bef32af34121df77a31
#
_cell.length_a   1.000
_cell.length_b   1.000
_cell.length_c   1.000
_cell.angle_alpha   90.00
_cell.angle_beta   90.00
_cell.angle_gamma   90.00
#
_symmetry.space_group_name_H-M   'P 1'
#
loop_
_entity.id
_entity.type
_entity.pdbx_description
1 polymer ?
#
loop_
_entity_poly.entity_id
_entity_poly.type
_entity_poly.pdbx_seq_one_letter_code
_entity_poly.pdbx_strand_id
1 'polypeptide(L)'
;MKLIFASHNENKVAEIQSLLGEGFNLLSLKELSYCDDIPETAETLEGNSIIKADTVFEQFKMPCFADDTGLEVDALDGEPGVYSARYGGEDKNADQNMNLLLKKLQGKSNRSARFRTVITYRIQNETHQFEGVVEGNIISEKIGTYGFGYDPIFIPKGSKKTFAQMSTEEKNQFRHRSRAFEKLRIFLTTD
;
A
#
# COMPACT_ATOMS: atom_id res chain seq x y z
N MET A 1 -1.35 1.27 -23.46
CA MET A 1 -0.21 2.03 -22.90
C MET A 1 0.69 1.10 -22.11
N LYS A 2 2.04 1.20 -22.22
CA LYS A 2 2.98 0.49 -21.34
C LYS A 2 3.25 1.34 -20.10
N LEU A 3 3.22 0.72 -18.92
CA LEU A 3 3.34 1.41 -17.63
C LEU A 3 4.15 0.54 -16.66
N ILE A 4 5.20 1.09 -16.04
CA ILE A 4 6.00 0.36 -15.06
C ILE A 4 5.40 0.57 -13.66
N PHE A 5 5.23 -0.51 -12.91
CA PHE A 5 4.94 -0.43 -11.47
C PHE A 5 6.22 -0.62 -10.66
N ALA A 6 6.68 0.45 -10.02
CA ALA A 6 7.91 0.52 -9.25
C ALA A 6 7.77 -0.17 -7.88
N SER A 7 7.59 -1.48 -7.87
CA SER A 7 7.41 -2.26 -6.65
C SER A 7 8.02 -3.65 -6.78
N HIS A 8 8.81 -4.07 -5.77
CA HIS A 8 9.29 -5.44 -5.61
C HIS A 8 8.29 -6.34 -4.86
N ASN A 9 7.22 -5.77 -4.31
CA ASN A 9 6.21 -6.53 -3.56
C ASN A 9 5.24 -7.23 -4.51
N GLU A 10 5.43 -8.55 -4.70
CA GLU A 10 4.63 -9.36 -5.61
C GLU A 10 3.13 -9.35 -5.26
N ASN A 11 2.75 -9.22 -3.97
CA ASN A 11 1.35 -9.10 -3.56
C ASN A 11 0.73 -7.81 -4.09
N LYS A 12 1.47 -6.69 -4.05
CA LYS A 12 1.03 -5.42 -4.61
C LYS A 12 0.91 -5.50 -6.13
N VAL A 13 1.88 -6.12 -6.80
CA VAL A 13 1.86 -6.31 -8.26
C VAL A 13 0.64 -7.12 -8.68
N ALA A 14 0.39 -8.26 -8.04
CA ALA A 14 -0.77 -9.10 -8.32
C ALA A 14 -2.10 -8.36 -8.08
N GLU A 15 -2.17 -7.56 -7.00
CA GLU A 15 -3.34 -6.74 -6.69
C GLU A 15 -3.62 -5.71 -7.78
N ILE A 16 -2.61 -4.94 -8.21
CA ILE A 16 -2.74 -3.95 -9.28
C ILE A 16 -3.07 -4.62 -10.61
N GLN A 17 -2.44 -5.75 -10.92
CA GLN A 17 -2.70 -6.50 -12.13
C GLN A 17 -4.17 -6.95 -12.24
N SER A 18 -4.79 -7.32 -11.12
CA SER A 18 -6.22 -7.68 -11.07
C SER A 18 -7.17 -6.50 -11.27
N LEU A 19 -6.68 -5.26 -11.12
CA LEU A 19 -7.45 -4.02 -11.26
C LEU A 19 -7.27 -3.36 -12.64
N LEU A 20 -6.25 -3.80 -13.38
CA LEU A 20 -5.98 -3.29 -14.73
C LEU A 20 -7.09 -3.72 -15.69
N GLY A 21 -7.70 -2.73 -16.34
CA GLY A 21 -8.60 -2.96 -17.45
C GLY A 21 -7.85 -3.14 -18.78
N GLU A 22 -8.61 -3.34 -19.85
CA GLU A 22 -8.07 -3.41 -21.19
C GLU A 22 -7.35 -2.10 -21.57
N GLY A 23 -6.28 -2.20 -22.38
CA GLY A 23 -5.52 -1.04 -22.86
C GLY A 23 -4.24 -0.72 -22.09
N PHE A 24 -4.02 -1.34 -20.93
CA PHE A 24 -2.79 -1.17 -20.13
C PHE A 24 -1.94 -2.44 -20.15
N ASN A 25 -0.63 -2.28 -20.37
CA ASN A 25 0.37 -3.34 -20.21
C ASN A 25 1.27 -2.95 -19.06
N LEU A 26 1.04 -3.59 -17.89
CA LEU A 26 1.86 -3.40 -16.69
C LEU A 26 3.17 -4.15 -16.84
N LEU A 27 4.27 -3.48 -16.54
CA LEU A 27 5.59 -4.06 -16.41
C LEU A 27 6.01 -4.00 -14.95
N SER A 28 6.28 -5.14 -14.35
CA SER A 28 6.85 -5.22 -13.00
C SER A 28 8.37 -5.01 -13.03
N LEU A 29 8.98 -4.62 -11.91
CA LEU A 29 10.44 -4.53 -11.77
C LEU A 29 11.12 -5.90 -12.03
N LYS A 30 10.46 -6.99 -11.67
CA LYS A 30 10.93 -8.36 -11.93
C LYS A 30 11.02 -8.67 -13.42
N GLU A 31 9.99 -8.31 -14.20
CA GLU A 31 10.00 -8.50 -15.67
C GLU A 31 11.07 -7.64 -16.36
N LEU A 32 11.41 -6.50 -15.75
CA LEU A 32 12.48 -5.61 -16.21
C LEU A 32 13.88 -6.03 -15.70
N SER A 33 13.96 -7.12 -14.92
CA SER A 33 15.20 -7.61 -14.29
C SER A 33 15.87 -6.53 -13.41
N TYR A 34 15.09 -5.63 -12.84
CA TYR A 34 15.56 -4.62 -11.90
C TYR A 34 15.50 -5.18 -10.49
N CYS A 35 16.69 -5.39 -9.90
CA CYS A 35 16.86 -6.05 -8.60
C CYS A 35 17.34 -5.10 -7.50
N ASP A 36 17.72 -3.86 -7.84
CA ASP A 36 18.27 -2.92 -6.87
C ASP A 36 17.18 -2.47 -5.89
N ASP A 37 17.53 -2.41 -4.60
CA ASP A 37 16.65 -1.85 -3.59
C ASP A 37 16.44 -0.34 -3.83
N ILE A 38 15.20 0.10 -3.76
CA ILE A 38 14.86 1.52 -3.84
C ILE A 38 14.74 2.05 -2.41
N PRO A 39 15.59 3.00 -1.99
CA PRO A 39 15.56 3.53 -0.63
C PRO A 39 14.24 4.24 -0.32
N GLU A 40 13.66 3.97 0.84
CA GLU A 40 12.49 4.66 1.38
C GLU A 40 12.95 5.56 2.55
N THR A 41 13.54 6.71 2.21
CA THR A 41 14.20 7.62 3.16
C THR A 41 13.34 8.81 3.57
N ALA A 42 12.18 9.00 2.95
CA ALA A 42 11.27 10.08 3.32
C ALA A 42 10.47 9.73 4.59
N GLU A 43 10.03 10.79 5.29
CA GLU A 43 9.22 10.68 6.50
C GLU A 43 7.71 10.60 6.20
N THR A 44 7.33 10.62 4.92
CA THR A 44 5.93 10.58 4.47
C THR A 44 5.72 9.54 3.36
N LEU A 45 4.49 9.03 3.25
CA LEU A 45 4.11 8.11 2.17
C LEU A 45 4.24 8.79 0.80
N GLU A 46 3.91 10.08 0.73
CA GLU A 46 4.08 10.91 -0.47
C GLU A 46 5.53 10.93 -0.92
N GLY A 47 6.43 11.25 0.01
CA GLY A 47 7.87 11.35 -0.27
C GLY A 47 8.45 10.00 -0.74
N ASN A 48 8.14 8.91 -0.05
CA ASN A 48 8.62 7.59 -0.44
C ASN A 48 8.07 7.14 -1.80
N SER A 49 6.80 7.42 -2.10
CA SER A 49 6.23 7.09 -3.40
C SER A 49 6.88 7.91 -4.54
N ILE A 50 7.26 9.19 -4.30
CA ILE A 50 8.02 10.01 -5.24
C ILE A 50 9.40 9.41 -5.48
N ILE A 51 10.17 9.13 -4.42
CA ILE A 51 11.52 8.55 -4.53
C ILE A 51 11.50 7.29 -5.38
N LYS A 52 10.54 6.39 -5.13
CA LYS A 52 10.40 5.15 -5.89
C LYS A 52 10.07 5.41 -7.37
N ALA A 53 9.12 6.29 -7.64
CA ALA A 53 8.73 6.62 -9.00
C ALA A 53 9.87 7.30 -9.78
N ASP A 54 10.55 8.27 -9.17
CA ASP A 54 11.65 8.99 -9.80
C ASP A 54 12.85 8.06 -10.07
N THR A 55 13.21 7.19 -9.12
CA THR A 55 14.29 6.21 -9.29
C THR A 55 14.04 5.33 -10.52
N VAL A 56 12.82 4.79 -10.66
CA VAL A 56 12.47 3.91 -11.79
C VAL A 56 12.35 4.70 -13.09
N PHE A 57 11.80 5.92 -13.05
CA PHE A 57 11.73 6.77 -14.22
C PHE A 57 13.12 7.15 -14.74
N GLU A 58 14.05 7.51 -13.85
CA GLU A 58 15.43 7.84 -14.24
C GLU A 58 16.15 6.65 -14.88
N GLN A 59 15.89 5.44 -14.43
CA GLN A 59 16.48 4.22 -14.97
C GLN A 59 15.93 3.84 -16.35
N PHE A 60 14.60 3.89 -16.52
CA PHE A 60 13.95 3.34 -17.72
C PHE A 60 13.44 4.40 -18.70
N LYS A 61 13.34 5.66 -18.28
CA LYS A 61 12.79 6.79 -19.09
C LYS A 61 11.41 6.47 -19.68
N MET A 62 10.62 5.69 -18.96
CA MET A 62 9.26 5.28 -19.32
C MET A 62 8.26 5.73 -18.27
N PRO A 63 6.99 5.98 -18.67
CA PRO A 63 5.93 6.25 -17.70
C PRO A 63 5.89 5.15 -16.64
N CYS A 64 5.91 5.56 -15.38
CA CYS A 64 5.89 4.63 -14.26
C CYS A 64 5.04 5.18 -13.12
N PHE A 65 4.65 4.29 -12.22
CA PHE A 65 4.07 4.69 -10.95
C PHE A 65 4.63 3.84 -9.82
N ALA A 66 4.64 4.42 -8.64
CA ALA A 66 5.00 3.75 -7.40
C ALA A 66 3.90 3.94 -6.37
N ASP A 67 3.74 2.98 -5.44
CA ASP A 67 2.90 3.18 -4.28
C ASP A 67 3.72 3.18 -2.99
N ASP A 68 3.29 3.97 -2.01
CA ASP A 68 3.65 3.75 -0.64
C ASP A 68 2.39 3.61 0.22
N THR A 69 2.45 2.71 1.22
CA THR A 69 1.28 2.33 2.01
C THR A 69 1.64 2.21 3.46
N GLY A 70 0.87 2.88 4.31
CA GLY A 70 0.98 2.79 5.77
C GLY A 70 -0.35 2.45 6.43
N LEU A 71 -0.24 1.79 7.57
CA LEU A 71 -1.28 1.73 8.58
C LEU A 71 -1.04 2.89 9.55
N GLU A 72 -2.04 3.72 9.77
CA GLU A 72 -1.98 4.83 10.71
C GLU A 72 -3.00 4.58 11.83
N VAL A 73 -2.57 4.66 13.09
CA VAL A 73 -3.42 4.39 14.27
C VAL A 73 -3.52 5.64 15.12
N ASP A 74 -4.73 6.14 15.32
CA ASP A 74 -4.97 7.42 15.98
C ASP A 74 -4.42 7.48 17.42
N ALA A 75 -4.58 6.40 18.20
CA ALA A 75 -4.10 6.33 19.58
C ALA A 75 -2.56 6.26 19.69
N LEU A 76 -1.85 6.13 18.58
CA LEU A 76 -0.39 6.08 18.47
C LEU A 76 0.17 7.22 17.61
N ASP A 77 -0.57 8.33 17.52
CA ASP A 77 -0.18 9.53 16.77
C ASP A 77 0.20 9.23 15.30
N GLY A 78 -0.49 8.27 14.69
CA GLY A 78 -0.29 7.85 13.31
C GLY A 78 0.74 6.72 13.10
N GLU A 79 1.40 6.25 14.17
CA GLU A 79 2.25 5.05 14.03
C GLU A 79 1.41 3.82 13.62
N PRO A 80 1.99 2.88 12.86
CA PRO A 80 3.36 2.82 12.33
C PRO A 80 3.63 3.71 11.10
N GLY A 81 2.61 4.20 10.37
CA GLY A 81 2.79 5.11 9.23
C GLY A 81 3.75 4.55 8.17
N VAL A 82 4.77 5.32 7.78
CA VAL A 82 5.81 4.90 6.81
C VAL A 82 6.63 3.70 7.27
N TYR A 83 6.65 3.40 8.56
CA TYR A 83 7.38 2.26 9.12
C TYR A 83 6.55 0.96 9.12
N SER A 84 5.36 0.95 8.53
CA SER A 84 4.43 -0.19 8.60
C SER A 84 5.06 -1.52 8.22
N ALA A 85 5.92 -1.57 7.22
CA ALA A 85 6.56 -2.81 6.79
C ALA A 85 7.64 -3.32 7.78
N ARG A 86 8.30 -2.42 8.52
CA ARG A 86 9.45 -2.69 9.40
C ARG A 86 9.22 -2.27 10.86
N TYR A 87 7.99 -2.11 11.27
CA TYR A 87 7.62 -1.57 12.59
C TYR A 87 8.15 -2.41 13.76
N GLY A 88 8.19 -3.73 13.60
CA GLY A 88 8.74 -4.67 14.58
C GLY A 88 10.21 -5.03 14.37
N GLY A 89 10.84 -4.53 13.30
CA GLY A 89 12.24 -4.83 12.96
C GLY A 89 12.50 -4.83 11.47
N GLU A 90 13.77 -4.83 11.10
CA GLU A 90 14.24 -4.75 9.70
C GLU A 90 13.90 -6.02 8.87
N ASP A 91 13.60 -7.14 9.54
CA ASP A 91 13.21 -8.40 8.88
C ASP A 91 11.87 -8.32 8.14
N LYS A 92 11.16 -7.19 8.26
CA LYS A 92 9.83 -6.95 7.67
C LYS A 92 8.81 -8.05 8.01
N ASN A 93 8.92 -8.62 9.22
CA ASN A 93 8.07 -9.72 9.68
C ASN A 93 6.70 -9.21 10.13
N ALA A 94 5.65 -9.58 9.38
CA ALA A 94 4.29 -9.12 9.65
C ALA A 94 3.79 -9.51 11.05
N ASP A 95 4.17 -10.68 11.57
CA ASP A 95 3.75 -11.15 12.88
C ASP A 95 4.38 -10.32 14.01
N GLN A 96 5.68 -10.00 13.89
CA GLN A 96 6.37 -9.09 14.81
C GLN A 96 5.78 -7.69 14.78
N ASN A 97 5.47 -7.16 13.57
CA ASN A 97 4.84 -5.86 13.39
C ASN A 97 3.49 -5.79 14.11
N MET A 98 2.62 -6.80 13.90
CA MET A 98 1.32 -6.89 14.58
C MET A 98 1.46 -7.02 16.09
N ASN A 99 2.37 -7.86 16.57
CA ASN A 99 2.59 -8.06 18.00
C ASN A 99 3.03 -6.77 18.70
N LEU A 100 3.94 -6.01 18.08
CA LEU A 100 4.37 -4.72 18.60
C LEU A 100 3.21 -3.72 18.64
N LEU A 101 2.42 -3.65 17.56
CA LEU A 101 1.27 -2.76 17.48
C LEU A 101 0.23 -3.08 18.57
N LEU A 102 -0.13 -4.35 18.71
CA LEU A 102 -1.08 -4.80 19.72
C LEU A 102 -0.58 -4.53 21.16
N LYS A 103 0.73 -4.71 21.40
CA LYS A 103 1.37 -4.38 22.68
C LYS A 103 1.26 -2.87 22.98
N LYS A 104 1.55 -1.99 22.02
CA LYS A 104 1.42 -0.53 22.20
C LYS A 104 -0.02 -0.07 22.41
N LEU A 105 -0.99 -0.83 21.91
CA LEU A 105 -2.41 -0.56 22.09
C LEU A 105 -3.02 -1.15 23.36
N GLN A 106 -2.25 -1.83 24.20
CA GLN A 106 -2.75 -2.34 25.49
C GLN A 106 -3.21 -1.17 26.38
N GLY A 107 -4.40 -1.30 26.94
CA GLY A 107 -5.02 -0.27 27.80
C GLY A 107 -5.55 0.95 27.07
N LYS A 108 -5.40 1.07 25.74
CA LYS A 108 -5.97 2.15 24.94
C LYS A 108 -7.37 1.78 24.45
N SER A 109 -8.36 2.64 24.71
CA SER A 109 -9.75 2.45 24.28
C SER A 109 -9.96 2.88 22.83
N ASN A 110 -9.28 3.94 22.37
CA ASN A 110 -9.32 4.33 20.96
C ASN A 110 -8.51 3.33 20.13
N ARG A 111 -9.18 2.67 19.20
CA ARG A 111 -8.58 1.69 18.31
C ARG A 111 -8.77 2.06 16.83
N SER A 112 -9.20 3.31 16.60
CA SER A 112 -9.40 3.82 15.25
C SER A 112 -8.09 3.83 14.48
N ALA A 113 -8.16 3.37 13.26
CA ALA A 113 -7.02 3.27 12.37
C ALA A 113 -7.46 3.42 10.91
N ARG A 114 -6.49 3.68 10.04
CA ARG A 114 -6.73 3.69 8.59
C ARG A 114 -5.55 3.09 7.85
N PHE A 115 -5.82 2.37 6.80
CA PHE A 115 -4.85 2.15 5.74
C PHE A 115 -4.89 3.30 4.76
N ARG A 116 -3.72 3.81 4.44
CA ARG A 116 -3.54 4.90 3.50
C ARG A 116 -2.50 4.49 2.46
N THR A 117 -2.84 4.68 1.18
CA THR A 117 -1.92 4.46 0.06
C THR A 117 -1.80 5.74 -0.74
N VAL A 118 -0.58 6.14 -1.03
CA VAL A 118 -0.27 7.20 -2.00
C VAL A 118 0.39 6.57 -3.21
N ILE A 119 -0.16 6.82 -4.39
CA ILE A 119 0.44 6.44 -5.68
C ILE A 119 1.01 7.70 -6.30
N THR A 120 2.28 7.66 -6.69
CA THR A 120 2.92 8.69 -7.51
C THR A 120 3.06 8.16 -8.93
N TYR A 121 2.46 8.83 -9.90
CA TYR A 121 2.65 8.63 -11.33
C TYR A 121 3.69 9.62 -11.86
N ARG A 122 4.65 9.11 -12.63
CA ARG A 122 5.76 9.88 -13.18
C ARG A 122 5.84 9.68 -14.68
N ILE A 123 5.79 10.80 -15.43
CA ILE A 123 5.94 10.84 -16.87
C ILE A 123 6.73 12.09 -17.26
N GLN A 124 7.83 11.95 -18.02
CA GLN A 124 8.66 13.07 -18.42
C GLN A 124 8.96 14.05 -17.26
N ASN A 125 8.46 15.27 -17.32
CA ASN A 125 8.66 16.30 -16.32
C ASN A 125 7.46 16.46 -15.37
N GLU A 126 6.46 15.56 -15.45
CA GLU A 126 5.23 15.64 -14.66
C GLU A 126 5.18 14.56 -13.58
N THR A 127 4.67 14.95 -12.43
CA THR A 127 4.43 14.06 -11.29
C THR A 127 3.04 14.32 -10.75
N HIS A 128 2.22 13.27 -10.67
CA HIS A 128 0.86 13.33 -10.14
C HIS A 128 0.71 12.34 -8.99
N GLN A 129 -0.03 12.73 -7.94
CA GLN A 129 -0.26 11.87 -6.79
C GLN A 129 -1.74 11.56 -6.60
N PHE A 130 -2.03 10.32 -6.23
CA PHE A 130 -3.37 9.80 -6.01
C PHE A 130 -3.43 9.05 -4.69
N GLU A 131 -4.37 9.41 -3.85
CA GLU A 131 -4.53 8.82 -2.52
C GLU A 131 -5.77 7.96 -2.43
N GLY A 132 -5.64 6.85 -1.72
CA GLY A 132 -6.75 6.02 -1.28
C GLY A 132 -6.66 5.69 0.20
N VAL A 133 -7.78 5.83 0.91
CA VAL A 133 -7.88 5.61 2.35
C VAL A 133 -9.01 4.62 2.65
N VAL A 134 -8.77 3.74 3.60
CA VAL A 134 -9.78 2.89 4.21
C VAL A 134 -9.71 3.01 5.72
N GLU A 135 -10.72 3.60 6.31
CA GLU A 135 -10.88 3.69 7.76
C GLU A 135 -11.34 2.37 8.36
N GLY A 136 -11.00 2.12 9.61
CA GLY A 136 -11.37 0.93 10.34
C GLY A 136 -10.89 0.96 11.79
N ASN A 137 -10.81 -0.22 12.39
CA ASN A 137 -10.37 -0.39 13.77
C ASN A 137 -9.41 -1.56 13.90
N ILE A 138 -8.47 -1.43 14.83
CA ILE A 138 -7.58 -2.53 15.23
C ILE A 138 -8.27 -3.35 16.31
N ILE A 139 -8.42 -4.64 16.12
CA ILE A 139 -8.92 -5.58 17.14
C ILE A 139 -7.78 -6.05 18.05
N SER A 140 -8.13 -6.74 19.17
CA SER A 140 -7.15 -7.13 20.18
C SER A 140 -6.40 -8.43 19.88
N GLU A 141 -6.87 -9.22 18.93
CA GLU A 141 -6.32 -10.53 18.59
C GLU A 141 -6.30 -10.72 17.06
N LYS A 142 -5.48 -11.65 16.57
CA LYS A 142 -5.37 -11.95 15.14
C LYS A 142 -6.49 -12.91 14.74
N ILE A 143 -7.29 -12.54 13.73
CA ILE A 143 -8.40 -13.36 13.23
C ILE A 143 -8.29 -13.45 11.70
N GLY A 144 -8.35 -14.70 11.18
CA GLY A 144 -8.23 -14.98 9.74
C GLY A 144 -6.80 -15.28 9.31
N THR A 145 -6.67 -15.80 8.08
CA THR A 145 -5.40 -16.33 7.55
C THR A 145 -5.07 -15.84 6.14
N TYR A 146 -5.99 -15.10 5.51
CA TYR A 146 -5.76 -14.55 4.18
C TYR A 146 -5.08 -13.19 4.22
N GLY A 147 -4.52 -12.78 3.09
CA GLY A 147 -3.89 -11.47 2.95
C GLY A 147 -2.47 -11.40 3.49
N PHE A 148 -2.04 -10.21 3.90
CA PHE A 148 -0.68 -9.93 4.37
C PHE A 148 -0.66 -8.72 5.32
N GLY A 149 0.49 -8.51 5.97
CA GLY A 149 0.72 -7.35 6.84
C GLY A 149 -0.20 -7.36 8.07
N TYR A 150 -0.99 -6.31 8.23
CA TYR A 150 -1.89 -6.10 9.37
C TYR A 150 -3.32 -6.60 9.13
N ASP A 151 -3.58 -7.30 8.02
CA ASP A 151 -4.90 -7.80 7.66
C ASP A 151 -5.62 -8.58 8.78
N PRO A 152 -4.91 -9.44 9.56
CA PRO A 152 -5.55 -10.21 10.65
C PRO A 152 -6.06 -9.39 11.83
N ILE A 153 -5.64 -8.14 11.98
CA ILE A 153 -6.02 -7.29 13.12
C ILE A 153 -6.81 -6.03 12.72
N PHE A 154 -7.11 -5.84 11.44
CA PHE A 154 -7.82 -4.67 10.94
C PHE A 154 -9.22 -5.03 10.43
N ILE A 155 -10.24 -4.40 11.01
CA ILE A 155 -11.63 -4.46 10.53
C ILE A 155 -11.96 -3.14 9.84
N PRO A 156 -12.25 -3.13 8.53
CA PRO A 156 -12.63 -1.91 7.84
C PRO A 156 -14.02 -1.44 8.28
N LYS A 157 -14.23 -0.13 8.28
CA LYS A 157 -15.50 0.50 8.61
C LYS A 157 -16.62 -0.02 7.70
N GLY A 158 -17.71 -0.45 8.31
CA GLY A 158 -18.84 -1.06 7.59
C GLY A 158 -18.76 -2.58 7.48
N SER A 159 -17.71 -3.22 8.01
CA SER A 159 -17.59 -4.67 8.08
C SER A 159 -17.56 -5.17 9.53
N LYS A 160 -17.83 -6.48 9.68
CA LYS A 160 -17.59 -7.23 10.92
C LYS A 160 -16.44 -8.25 10.78
N LYS A 161 -15.87 -8.37 9.58
CA LYS A 161 -14.75 -9.26 9.26
C LYS A 161 -13.46 -8.48 9.22
N THR A 162 -12.36 -9.11 9.64
CA THR A 162 -11.01 -8.59 9.34
C THR A 162 -10.70 -8.75 7.86
N PHE A 163 -9.73 -8.01 7.35
CA PHE A 163 -9.25 -8.22 5.98
C PHE A 163 -8.75 -9.66 5.76
N ALA A 164 -8.20 -10.30 6.79
CA ALA A 164 -7.76 -11.70 6.70
C ALA A 164 -8.88 -12.75 6.73
N GLN A 165 -10.13 -12.34 6.96
CA GLN A 165 -11.33 -13.19 6.87
C GLN A 165 -12.09 -12.99 5.56
N MET A 166 -11.69 -12.02 4.73
CA MET A 166 -12.39 -11.67 3.50
C MET A 166 -11.84 -12.44 2.31
N SER A 167 -12.73 -12.80 1.37
CA SER A 167 -12.30 -13.20 0.03
C SER A 167 -11.66 -12.02 -0.71
N THR A 168 -10.99 -12.30 -1.82
CA THR A 168 -10.40 -11.25 -2.66
C THR A 168 -11.46 -10.26 -3.16
N GLU A 169 -12.64 -10.77 -3.54
CA GLU A 169 -13.77 -9.97 -4.02
C GLU A 169 -14.35 -9.08 -2.92
N GLU A 170 -14.55 -9.63 -1.72
CA GLU A 170 -15.03 -8.88 -0.55
C GLU A 170 -14.02 -7.76 -0.19
N LYS A 171 -12.75 -8.11 -0.14
CA LYS A 171 -11.67 -7.16 0.21
C LYS A 171 -11.52 -6.05 -0.84
N ASN A 172 -11.77 -6.32 -2.13
CA ASN A 172 -11.71 -5.34 -3.20
C ASN A 172 -12.66 -4.15 -3.00
N GLN A 173 -13.79 -4.34 -2.30
CA GLN A 173 -14.75 -3.27 -2.00
C GLN A 173 -14.20 -2.24 -1.01
N PHE A 174 -13.22 -2.62 -0.19
CA PHE A 174 -12.65 -1.78 0.88
C PHE A 174 -11.23 -1.28 0.59
N ARG A 175 -10.55 -1.78 -0.44
CA ARG A 175 -9.11 -1.56 -0.62
C ARG A 175 -8.72 -0.10 -0.83
N HIS A 176 -7.81 0.40 -0.01
CA HIS A 176 -7.15 1.71 -0.15
C HIS A 176 -6.36 1.80 -1.46
N ARG A 177 -5.58 0.76 -1.82
CA ARG A 177 -4.81 0.73 -3.08
C ARG A 177 -5.70 0.78 -4.30
N SER A 178 -6.80 0.03 -4.32
CA SER A 178 -7.78 0.07 -5.42
C SER A 178 -8.36 1.47 -5.61
N ARG A 179 -8.66 2.18 -4.50
CA ARG A 179 -9.19 3.56 -4.56
C ARG A 179 -8.15 4.54 -5.12
N ALA A 180 -6.89 4.42 -4.71
CA ALA A 180 -5.81 5.24 -5.26
C ALA A 180 -5.57 4.91 -6.74
N PHE A 181 -5.52 3.63 -7.07
CA PHE A 181 -5.30 3.17 -8.46
C PHE A 181 -6.44 3.56 -9.40
N GLU A 182 -7.69 3.50 -8.95
CA GLU A 182 -8.82 3.93 -9.77
C GLU A 182 -8.73 5.43 -10.14
N LYS A 183 -8.28 6.27 -9.22
CA LYS A 183 -8.02 7.69 -9.52
C LYS A 183 -6.92 7.85 -10.56
N LEU A 184 -5.82 7.09 -10.44
CA LEU A 184 -4.77 7.06 -11.47
C LEU A 184 -5.34 6.58 -12.81
N ARG A 185 -6.13 5.49 -12.82
CA ARG A 185 -6.73 4.94 -14.04
C ARG A 185 -7.63 5.96 -14.74
N ILE A 186 -8.48 6.66 -14.00
CA ILE A 186 -9.34 7.73 -14.54
C ILE A 186 -8.45 8.81 -15.16
N PHE A 187 -7.43 9.28 -14.47
CA PHE A 187 -6.48 10.28 -14.98
C PHE A 187 -5.86 9.84 -16.31
N LEU A 188 -5.37 8.60 -16.40
CA LEU A 188 -4.72 8.04 -17.60
C LEU A 188 -5.69 7.78 -18.76
N THR A 189 -7.00 7.76 -18.54
CA THR A 189 -8.02 7.52 -19.58
C THR A 189 -8.76 8.78 -20.01
N THR A 190 -8.53 9.91 -19.33
CA THR A 190 -9.24 11.18 -19.59
C THR A 190 -8.42 12.11 -20.50
N ASP A 191 -7.11 11.88 -20.64
CA ASP A 191 -6.19 12.54 -21.57
C ASP A 191 -5.98 11.67 -22.83
#